data_0e395d16a083431c152765991ef456fa
#
_entry.id   0e395d16a083431c152765991ef456fa
#
_cell.length_a   1.000
_cell.length_b   1.000
_cell.length_c   1.000
_cell.angle_alpha   90.00
_cell.angle_beta   90.00
_cell.angle_gamma   90.00
#
_symmetry.space_group_name_H-M   'P 1'
#
loop_
_entity.id
_entity.type
_entity.pdbx_description
1 polymer ?
#
loop_
_entity_poly.entity_id
_entity_poly.type
_entity_poly.pdbx_seq_one_letter_code
_entity_poly.pdbx_strand_id
1 'polypeptide(L)'
;QNNYDAMYYLAQCQLAQCNFTSGWKNFEYRWLANEFSSKKLKSNLPKFKINMEKKNLLLWSEQGIGDQILFIRFITNLKPFVNDLFINIDSRLHKIIERIYPKVNFLIKNDLNKNYNINAQISLGDLGSLFVKDNSDLIKSNKSYLTSDFYLTKQLKNKLKTKKKYICGLSWISKNDDIGVNKSVSLEILKPILSIKNIEFLDIQYNDTSCERDKFNKENGIKISKIESIDNFNDLNGLTSLIDICDFVITVSNTNAHISGALGKKTFLLLPKGKGRLWYWSSKKKKSIWYPSIEVIEQNVIGSWEIVIKELGEILKDI
;
A
#
# COMPACT_ATOMS: atom_id res chain seq x y z
N GLN A 1 6.70 24.12 26.15
CA GLN A 1 6.91 24.01 24.69
C GLN A 1 6.30 22.69 24.22
N ASN A 2 5.31 22.73 23.34
CA ASN A 2 4.63 21.53 22.86
C ASN A 2 5.61 20.74 21.99
N ASN A 3 5.86 19.47 22.33
CA ASN A 3 6.65 18.57 21.49
C ASN A 3 5.73 17.88 20.47
N TYR A 4 5.56 18.49 19.30
CA TYR A 4 4.67 17.99 18.24
C TYR A 4 5.16 16.68 17.63
N ASP A 5 6.47 16.44 17.59
CA ASP A 5 7.03 15.17 17.12
C ASP A 5 6.62 14.04 18.07
N ALA A 6 6.72 14.25 19.39
CA ALA A 6 6.24 13.26 20.37
C ALA A 6 4.74 12.99 20.26
N MET A 7 3.92 14.04 20.01
CA MET A 7 2.47 13.87 19.82
C MET A 7 2.15 13.09 18.53
N TYR A 8 2.92 13.31 17.46
CA TYR A 8 2.79 12.57 16.23
C TYR A 8 3.20 11.09 16.40
N TYR A 9 4.30 10.81 17.10
CA TYR A 9 4.68 9.44 17.43
C TYR A 9 3.66 8.75 18.34
N LEU A 10 3.12 9.45 19.33
CA LEU A 10 2.04 8.95 20.18
C LEU A 10 0.81 8.56 19.33
N ALA A 11 0.44 9.39 18.35
CA ALA A 11 -0.65 9.09 17.44
C ALA A 11 -0.41 7.78 16.69
N GLN A 12 0.80 7.58 16.15
CA GLN A 12 1.17 6.34 15.45
C GLN A 12 1.09 5.12 16.37
N CYS A 13 1.57 5.23 17.60
CA CYS A 13 1.47 4.16 18.61
C CYS A 13 -0.01 3.83 18.93
N GLN A 14 -0.84 4.84 19.11
CA GLN A 14 -2.27 4.67 19.40
C GLN A 14 -3.01 4.02 18.22
N LEU A 15 -2.73 4.46 16.99
CA LEU A 15 -3.30 3.85 15.77
C LEU A 15 -2.83 2.40 15.60
N ALA A 16 -1.57 2.11 15.89
CA ALA A 16 -1.03 0.75 15.88
C ALA A 16 -1.73 -0.17 16.90
N GLN A 17 -2.15 0.38 18.03
CA GLN A 17 -2.91 -0.33 19.08
C GLN A 17 -4.41 -0.34 18.84
N CYS A 18 -4.88 0.16 17.69
CA CYS A 18 -6.31 0.31 17.35
C CYS A 18 -7.08 1.27 18.28
N ASN A 19 -6.39 2.14 19.01
CA ASN A 19 -7.01 3.25 19.73
C ASN A 19 -7.28 4.40 18.75
N PHE A 20 -8.25 4.20 17.86
CA PHE A 20 -8.50 5.10 16.74
C PHE A 20 -8.96 6.49 17.18
N THR A 21 -9.83 6.59 18.20
CA THR A 21 -10.33 7.89 18.67
C THR A 21 -9.21 8.81 19.12
N SER A 22 -8.33 8.33 20.00
CA SER A 22 -7.18 9.12 20.46
C SER A 22 -6.10 9.27 19.39
N GLY A 23 -5.88 8.18 18.62
CA GLY A 23 -4.89 8.17 17.55
C GLY A 23 -5.18 9.20 16.48
N TRP A 24 -6.40 9.27 15.96
CA TRP A 24 -6.76 10.27 14.94
C TRP A 24 -6.73 11.69 15.49
N LYS A 25 -7.16 11.89 16.74
CA LYS A 25 -7.06 13.20 17.39
C LYS A 25 -5.62 13.70 17.43
N ASN A 26 -4.70 12.84 17.84
CA ASN A 26 -3.29 13.19 17.92
C ASN A 26 -2.60 13.20 16.54
N PHE A 27 -3.12 12.50 15.54
CA PHE A 27 -2.60 12.50 14.16
C PHE A 27 -2.69 13.87 13.48
N GLU A 28 -3.57 14.75 13.94
CA GLU A 28 -3.64 16.14 13.49
C GLU A 28 -2.32 16.91 13.75
N TYR A 29 -1.56 16.56 14.80
CA TYR A 29 -0.29 17.18 15.10
C TYR A 29 0.82 16.90 14.09
N ARG A 30 0.62 15.94 13.14
CA ARG A 30 1.58 15.67 12.06
C ARG A 30 1.94 16.92 11.27
N TRP A 31 1.01 17.85 11.10
CA TRP A 31 1.24 19.09 10.37
C TRP A 31 2.18 20.09 11.05
N LEU A 32 2.45 19.89 12.34
CA LEU A 32 3.33 20.69 13.17
C LEU A 32 4.61 19.94 13.57
N ALA A 33 4.67 18.65 13.27
CA ALA A 33 5.81 17.79 13.54
C ALA A 33 6.88 17.96 12.46
N ASN A 34 8.16 18.04 12.87
CA ASN A 34 9.30 18.13 11.96
C ASN A 34 9.54 16.81 11.21
N GLU A 35 9.25 15.70 11.88
CA GLU A 35 9.39 14.34 11.32
C GLU A 35 8.37 14.00 10.22
N PHE A 36 7.35 14.81 10.03
CA PHE A 36 6.38 14.61 8.96
C PHE A 36 6.79 15.36 7.69
N SER A 37 7.31 14.63 6.72
CA SER A 37 7.92 15.21 5.50
C SER A 37 6.94 15.92 4.56
N SER A 38 5.63 15.62 4.67
CA SER A 38 4.63 16.22 3.77
C SER A 38 4.19 17.61 4.23
N LYS A 39 3.95 18.48 3.27
CA LYS A 39 3.46 19.84 3.55
C LYS A 39 1.95 19.90 3.46
N LYS A 40 1.34 20.57 4.44
CA LYS A 40 -0.09 20.87 4.41
C LYS A 40 -0.43 21.72 3.19
N LEU A 41 -1.57 21.45 2.56
CA LEU A 41 -2.06 22.27 1.45
C LEU A 41 -2.27 23.71 1.91
N LYS A 42 -1.64 24.66 1.22
CA LYS A 42 -1.89 26.10 1.40
C LYS A 42 -3.18 26.45 0.69
N SER A 43 -4.28 26.58 1.42
CA SER A 43 -5.61 26.89 0.87
C SER A 43 -6.44 27.62 1.92
N ASN A 44 -7.28 28.54 1.44
CA ASN A 44 -8.30 29.22 2.24
C ASN A 44 -9.63 28.43 2.32
N LEU A 45 -9.71 27.28 1.63
CA LEU A 45 -10.90 26.43 1.67
C LEU A 45 -11.07 25.82 3.08
N PRO A 46 -12.28 25.82 3.62
CA PRO A 46 -12.55 25.21 4.91
C PRO A 46 -12.26 23.70 4.88
N LYS A 47 -11.77 23.17 6.02
CA LYS A 47 -11.62 21.72 6.17
C LYS A 47 -13.01 21.08 6.18
N PHE A 48 -13.20 20.05 5.35
CA PHE A 48 -14.45 19.31 5.24
C PHE A 48 -14.82 18.60 6.56
N LYS A 49 -16.11 18.60 6.87
CA LYS A 49 -16.73 17.85 8.00
C LYS A 49 -18.01 17.17 7.49
N ILE A 50 -18.31 15.99 7.99
CA ILE A 50 -19.47 15.18 7.56
C ILE A 50 -20.82 15.90 7.75
N ASN A 51 -20.93 16.79 8.75
CA ASN A 51 -22.14 17.54 9.04
C ASN A 51 -22.30 18.84 8.23
N MET A 52 -21.40 19.12 7.30
CA MET A 52 -21.59 20.22 6.35
C MET A 52 -22.64 19.88 5.31
N GLU A 53 -23.29 20.90 4.77
CA GLU A 53 -24.02 20.75 3.50
C GLU A 53 -23.11 20.15 2.43
N LYS A 54 -23.70 19.42 1.48
CA LYS A 54 -22.91 18.82 0.38
C LYS A 54 -22.08 19.88 -0.33
N LYS A 55 -20.80 19.58 -0.49
CA LYS A 55 -19.79 20.47 -1.07
C LYS A 55 -19.15 19.83 -2.29
N ASN A 56 -18.62 20.68 -3.16
CA ASN A 56 -17.62 20.30 -4.13
C ASN A 56 -16.28 20.20 -3.40
N LEU A 57 -15.82 18.98 -3.20
CA LEU A 57 -14.72 18.65 -2.28
C LEU A 57 -13.41 18.45 -3.02
N LEU A 58 -12.35 19.11 -2.55
CA LEU A 58 -10.97 18.77 -2.91
C LEU A 58 -10.39 17.75 -1.92
N LEU A 59 -10.09 16.57 -2.43
CA LEU A 59 -9.34 15.54 -1.73
C LEU A 59 -7.89 15.58 -2.24
N TRP A 60 -6.93 15.71 -1.34
CA TRP A 60 -5.52 15.85 -1.72
C TRP A 60 -4.61 14.91 -0.94
N SER A 61 -3.52 14.46 -1.60
CA SER A 61 -2.55 13.53 -1.03
C SER A 61 -1.50 14.23 -0.19
N GLU A 62 -0.97 13.52 0.79
CA GLU A 62 0.01 14.02 1.74
C GLU A 62 1.22 13.12 1.94
N GLN A 63 1.17 11.86 1.61
CA GLN A 63 2.24 10.89 1.88
C GLN A 63 2.56 10.07 0.62
N GLY A 64 3.32 8.99 0.81
CA GLY A 64 3.71 8.10 -0.27
C GLY A 64 2.53 7.39 -0.94
N ILE A 65 2.80 6.73 -2.06
CA ILE A 65 1.77 6.01 -2.83
C ILE A 65 1.08 4.93 -1.99
N GLY A 66 1.83 4.24 -1.12
CA GLY A 66 1.25 3.22 -0.23
C GLY A 66 0.18 3.80 0.69
N ASP A 67 0.46 4.97 1.29
CA ASP A 67 -0.51 5.68 2.14
C ASP A 67 -1.72 6.17 1.33
N GLN A 68 -1.48 6.66 0.10
CA GLN A 68 -2.57 7.05 -0.78
C GLN A 68 -3.48 5.84 -1.07
N ILE A 69 -2.93 4.67 -1.40
CA ILE A 69 -3.70 3.44 -1.62
C ILE A 69 -4.47 3.05 -0.34
N LEU A 70 -3.85 3.15 0.84
CA LEU A 70 -4.50 2.84 2.10
C LEU A 70 -5.78 3.67 2.31
N PHE A 71 -5.72 4.97 2.06
CA PHE A 71 -6.79 5.90 2.38
C PHE A 71 -7.82 6.09 1.26
N ILE A 72 -7.49 5.84 -0.02
CA ILE A 72 -8.48 5.92 -1.11
C ILE A 72 -9.65 4.92 -0.93
N ARG A 73 -9.51 3.90 -0.08
CA ARG A 73 -10.60 3.00 0.30
C ARG A 73 -11.85 3.74 0.81
N PHE A 74 -11.66 4.93 1.38
CA PHE A 74 -12.74 5.72 1.94
C PHE A 74 -13.40 6.68 0.92
N ILE A 75 -12.93 6.75 -0.32
CA ILE A 75 -13.52 7.63 -1.35
C ILE A 75 -14.99 7.31 -1.57
N THR A 76 -15.35 6.03 -1.60
CA THR A 76 -16.76 5.62 -1.75
C THR A 76 -17.63 6.05 -0.58
N ASN A 77 -17.05 6.14 0.62
CA ASN A 77 -17.75 6.59 1.82
C ASN A 77 -18.05 8.10 1.79
N LEU A 78 -17.28 8.89 1.02
CA LEU A 78 -17.52 10.33 0.83
C LEU A 78 -18.73 10.62 -0.06
N LYS A 79 -19.09 9.72 -0.98
CA LYS A 79 -20.12 9.92 -2.01
C LYS A 79 -21.45 10.48 -1.47
N PRO A 80 -21.99 10.04 -0.32
CA PRO A 80 -23.25 10.59 0.21
C PRO A 80 -23.16 12.05 0.67
N PHE A 81 -21.93 12.55 0.94
CA PHE A 81 -21.67 13.81 1.61
C PHE A 81 -21.14 14.91 0.69
N VAL A 82 -20.87 14.58 -0.58
CA VAL A 82 -20.30 15.53 -1.55
C VAL A 82 -21.16 15.61 -2.81
N ASN A 83 -21.10 16.75 -3.51
CA ASN A 83 -21.67 16.90 -4.86
C ASN A 83 -20.66 16.37 -5.87
N ASP A 84 -19.57 17.10 -6.06
CA ASP A 84 -18.46 16.71 -6.92
C ASP A 84 -17.20 16.45 -6.12
N LEU A 85 -16.42 15.47 -6.55
CA LEU A 85 -15.14 15.11 -5.96
C LEU A 85 -14.01 15.45 -6.92
N PHE A 86 -13.13 16.33 -6.46
CA PHE A 86 -11.89 16.71 -7.13
C PHE A 86 -10.74 16.06 -6.37
N ILE A 87 -9.85 15.35 -7.08
CA ILE A 87 -8.76 14.61 -6.46
C ILE A 87 -7.41 15.09 -6.99
N ASN A 88 -6.53 15.45 -6.06
CA ASN A 88 -5.12 15.73 -6.32
C ASN A 88 -4.24 14.70 -5.63
N ILE A 89 -3.81 13.69 -6.38
CA ILE A 89 -3.00 12.55 -5.94
C ILE A 89 -1.93 12.24 -6.98
N ASP A 90 -1.11 11.22 -6.70
CA ASP A 90 -0.12 10.72 -7.66
C ASP A 90 -0.81 10.25 -8.96
N SER A 91 -0.37 10.79 -10.09
CA SER A 91 -1.00 10.53 -11.41
C SER A 91 -0.95 9.06 -11.83
N ARG A 92 0.00 8.29 -11.32
CA ARG A 92 0.09 6.85 -11.57
C ARG A 92 -1.12 6.06 -11.03
N LEU A 93 -1.85 6.63 -10.06
CA LEU A 93 -3.08 6.05 -9.51
C LEU A 93 -4.35 6.42 -10.29
N HIS A 94 -4.31 7.40 -11.20
CA HIS A 94 -5.51 7.93 -11.87
C HIS A 94 -6.32 6.83 -12.56
N LYS A 95 -5.71 6.02 -13.44
CA LYS A 95 -6.39 4.93 -14.17
C LYS A 95 -7.03 3.90 -13.23
N ILE A 96 -6.41 3.64 -12.09
CA ILE A 96 -6.91 2.68 -11.10
C ILE A 96 -8.15 3.27 -10.40
N ILE A 97 -8.07 4.54 -10.00
CA ILE A 97 -9.17 5.22 -9.31
C ILE A 97 -10.35 5.46 -10.25
N GLU A 98 -10.10 5.84 -11.50
CA GLU A 98 -11.15 6.03 -12.50
C GLU A 98 -12.01 4.76 -12.69
N ARG A 99 -11.42 3.56 -12.62
CA ARG A 99 -12.19 2.31 -12.70
C ARG A 99 -13.14 2.10 -11.52
N ILE A 100 -12.72 2.51 -10.32
CA ILE A 100 -13.54 2.32 -9.10
C ILE A 100 -14.45 3.52 -8.83
N TYR A 101 -14.12 4.68 -9.39
CA TYR A 101 -14.86 5.92 -9.20
C TYR A 101 -14.92 6.76 -10.51
N PRO A 102 -15.73 6.35 -11.50
CA PRO A 102 -15.71 6.96 -12.85
C PRO A 102 -16.07 8.45 -12.93
N LYS A 103 -16.69 9.02 -11.89
CA LYS A 103 -17.12 10.42 -11.86
C LYS A 103 -16.16 11.31 -11.07
N VAL A 104 -14.90 10.92 -10.92
CA VAL A 104 -13.92 11.73 -10.21
C VAL A 104 -13.27 12.74 -11.16
N ASN A 105 -13.04 13.95 -10.66
CA ASN A 105 -12.30 14.99 -11.39
C ASN A 105 -10.84 14.99 -10.88
N PHE A 106 -9.89 14.61 -11.72
CA PHE A 106 -8.47 14.68 -11.35
C PHE A 106 -7.93 16.08 -11.55
N LEU A 107 -7.25 16.60 -10.53
CA LEU A 107 -6.54 17.87 -10.60
C LEU A 107 -5.04 17.64 -10.63
N ILE A 108 -4.36 18.27 -11.58
CA ILE A 108 -2.91 18.35 -11.61
C ILE A 108 -2.48 19.53 -10.72
N LYS A 109 -1.29 19.46 -10.13
CA LYS A 109 -0.77 20.42 -9.13
C LYS A 109 -0.94 21.90 -9.52
N ASN A 110 -0.83 22.22 -10.82
CA ASN A 110 -0.97 23.58 -11.37
C ASN A 110 -2.42 24.02 -11.58
N ASP A 111 -3.38 23.10 -11.51
CA ASP A 111 -4.80 23.39 -11.73
C ASP A 111 -5.52 23.85 -10.47
N LEU A 112 -4.90 23.77 -9.30
CA LEU A 112 -5.51 24.21 -8.02
C LEU A 112 -5.88 25.69 -8.01
N ASN A 113 -5.31 26.48 -8.91
CA ASN A 113 -5.60 27.91 -9.08
C ASN A 113 -6.71 28.19 -10.11
N LYS A 114 -7.21 27.16 -10.82
CA LYS A 114 -8.33 27.31 -11.74
C LYS A 114 -9.65 27.40 -10.96
N ASN A 115 -10.61 28.13 -11.53
CA ASN A 115 -11.89 28.36 -10.87
C ASN A 115 -12.84 27.15 -10.97
N TYR A 116 -12.57 26.11 -10.18
CA TYR A 116 -13.38 24.89 -10.10
C TYR A 116 -14.41 25.04 -8.99
N ASN A 117 -15.21 25.85 -8.81
CA ASN A 117 -16.26 25.94 -7.78
C ASN A 117 -16.10 24.95 -6.57
N ILE A 118 -14.84 24.79 -6.11
CA ILE A 118 -14.49 23.94 -4.95
C ILE A 118 -14.74 24.77 -3.68
N ASN A 119 -15.42 24.20 -2.70
CA ASN A 119 -15.83 24.94 -1.49
C ASN A 119 -15.44 24.27 -0.17
N ALA A 120 -14.80 23.11 -0.23
CA ALA A 120 -14.18 22.48 0.94
C ALA A 120 -12.97 21.63 0.51
N GLN A 121 -12.09 21.33 1.45
CA GLN A 121 -10.93 20.48 1.21
C GLN A 121 -10.68 19.52 2.37
N ILE A 122 -10.04 18.36 2.07
CA ILE A 122 -9.58 17.41 3.07
C ILE A 122 -8.36 16.64 2.54
N SER A 123 -7.41 16.33 3.41
CA SER A 123 -6.32 15.42 3.06
C SER A 123 -6.76 13.95 3.09
N LEU A 124 -6.09 13.10 2.31
CA LEU A 124 -6.36 11.66 2.31
C LEU A 124 -6.23 11.04 3.70
N GLY A 125 -5.17 11.39 4.45
CA GLY A 125 -4.94 10.85 5.79
C GLY A 125 -6.03 11.21 6.80
N ASP A 126 -6.71 12.33 6.61
CA ASP A 126 -7.81 12.75 7.48
C ASP A 126 -9.09 11.91 7.28
N LEU A 127 -9.21 11.18 6.16
CA LEU A 127 -10.36 10.29 5.95
C LEU A 127 -10.44 9.18 7.00
N GLY A 128 -9.30 8.72 7.51
CA GLY A 128 -9.27 7.77 8.62
C GLY A 128 -10.05 8.28 9.83
N SER A 129 -9.87 9.53 10.20
CA SER A 129 -10.57 10.15 11.34
C SER A 129 -12.09 10.28 11.15
N LEU A 130 -12.54 10.39 9.90
CA LEU A 130 -13.98 10.48 9.58
C LEU A 130 -14.67 9.10 9.62
N PHE A 131 -13.97 8.04 9.18
CA PHE A 131 -14.61 6.76 8.87
C PHE A 131 -14.14 5.58 9.72
N VAL A 132 -13.12 5.75 10.58
CA VAL A 132 -12.60 4.69 11.45
C VAL A 132 -12.58 5.15 12.89
N LYS A 133 -13.55 4.70 13.67
CA LYS A 133 -13.63 4.95 15.11
C LYS A 133 -13.21 3.73 15.92
N ASP A 134 -13.44 2.55 15.37
CA ASP A 134 -13.08 1.27 15.97
C ASP A 134 -12.80 0.19 14.90
N ASN A 135 -12.42 -1.01 15.36
CA ASN A 135 -12.12 -2.12 14.46
C ASN A 135 -13.32 -2.59 13.62
N SER A 136 -14.57 -2.36 14.08
CA SER A 136 -15.74 -2.79 13.34
C SER A 136 -15.93 -1.98 12.05
N ASP A 137 -15.51 -0.73 12.05
CA ASP A 137 -15.55 0.12 10.86
C ASP A 137 -14.60 -0.38 9.77
N LEU A 138 -13.41 -0.87 10.17
CA LEU A 138 -12.49 -1.53 9.25
C LEU A 138 -13.07 -2.84 8.72
N ILE A 139 -13.69 -3.66 9.56
CA ILE A 139 -14.32 -4.93 9.17
C ILE A 139 -15.45 -4.70 8.16
N LYS A 140 -16.27 -3.69 8.33
CA LYS A 140 -17.34 -3.32 7.38
C LYS A 140 -16.79 -2.89 6.02
N SER A 141 -15.62 -2.25 6.01
CA SER A 141 -14.93 -1.79 4.81
C SER A 141 -13.94 -2.82 4.23
N ASN A 142 -13.90 -4.05 4.76
CA ASN A 142 -12.88 -5.07 4.52
C ASN A 142 -13.05 -5.84 3.19
N LYS A 143 -13.73 -5.26 2.21
CA LYS A 143 -13.76 -5.79 0.83
C LYS A 143 -12.56 -5.27 0.05
N SER A 144 -12.13 -6.01 -0.97
CA SER A 144 -11.26 -5.46 -2.00
C SER A 144 -11.89 -4.19 -2.57
N TYR A 145 -11.09 -3.15 -2.74
CA TYR A 145 -11.57 -1.87 -3.24
C TYR A 145 -10.79 -1.37 -4.46
N LEU A 146 -9.74 -2.08 -4.87
CA LEU A 146 -9.10 -1.91 -6.17
C LEU A 146 -9.51 -3.04 -7.11
N THR A 147 -9.49 -2.74 -8.40
CA THR A 147 -9.66 -3.70 -9.49
C THR A 147 -8.55 -3.51 -10.52
N SER A 148 -8.06 -4.60 -11.06
CA SER A 148 -7.10 -4.59 -12.16
C SER A 148 -7.78 -4.24 -13.49
N ASP A 149 -6.98 -3.95 -14.52
CA ASP A 149 -7.47 -3.86 -15.89
C ASP A 149 -7.72 -5.26 -16.42
N PHE A 150 -8.97 -5.59 -16.69
CA PHE A 150 -9.40 -6.93 -17.12
C PHE A 150 -8.68 -7.41 -18.37
N TYR A 151 -8.58 -6.56 -19.40
CA TYR A 151 -7.97 -6.94 -20.68
C TYR A 151 -6.47 -7.12 -20.54
N LEU A 152 -5.80 -6.18 -19.84
CA LEU A 152 -4.37 -6.25 -19.59
C LEU A 152 -4.03 -7.50 -18.74
N THR A 153 -4.79 -7.76 -17.69
CA THR A 153 -4.62 -8.94 -16.82
C THR A 153 -4.72 -10.23 -17.64
N LYS A 154 -5.71 -10.34 -18.51
CA LYS A 154 -5.86 -11.50 -19.41
C LYS A 154 -4.67 -11.64 -20.37
N GLN A 155 -4.20 -10.54 -20.95
CA GLN A 155 -3.03 -10.55 -21.84
C GLN A 155 -1.76 -10.98 -21.09
N LEU A 156 -1.52 -10.45 -19.88
CA LEU A 156 -0.36 -10.80 -19.07
C LEU A 156 -0.37 -12.26 -18.65
N LYS A 157 -1.53 -12.80 -18.26
CA LYS A 157 -1.69 -14.21 -17.93
C LYS A 157 -1.34 -15.12 -19.13
N ASN A 158 -1.73 -14.73 -20.33
CA ASN A 158 -1.39 -15.48 -21.55
C ASN A 158 0.09 -15.39 -21.92
N LYS A 159 0.78 -14.28 -21.58
CA LYS A 159 2.23 -14.12 -21.80
C LYS A 159 3.06 -14.95 -20.83
N LEU A 160 2.60 -15.13 -19.60
CA LEU A 160 3.29 -15.92 -18.59
C LEU A 160 3.02 -17.42 -18.83
N LYS A 161 3.75 -18.01 -19.80
CA LYS A 161 3.68 -19.44 -20.11
C LYS A 161 4.42 -20.26 -19.05
N THR A 162 3.78 -20.55 -17.92
CA THR A 162 4.35 -21.42 -16.90
C THR A 162 3.63 -22.75 -16.82
N LYS A 163 4.38 -23.83 -16.52
CA LYS A 163 3.85 -25.15 -16.16
C LYS A 163 3.79 -25.35 -14.65
N LYS A 164 4.22 -24.36 -13.88
CA LYS A 164 4.17 -24.40 -12.41
C LYS A 164 2.72 -24.32 -11.94
N LYS A 165 2.45 -24.94 -10.78
CA LYS A 165 1.11 -24.97 -10.19
C LYS A 165 0.65 -23.59 -9.71
N TYR A 166 1.59 -22.78 -9.20
CA TYR A 166 1.30 -21.48 -8.63
C TYR A 166 2.21 -20.39 -9.16
N ILE A 167 1.67 -19.17 -9.26
CA ILE A 167 2.40 -17.94 -9.58
C ILE A 167 2.47 -17.10 -8.32
N CYS A 168 3.69 -16.79 -7.87
CA CYS A 168 3.95 -15.93 -6.72
C CYS A 168 4.54 -14.60 -7.18
N GLY A 169 3.86 -13.49 -6.92
CA GLY A 169 4.45 -12.16 -7.05
C GLY A 169 5.47 -11.91 -5.94
N LEU A 170 6.69 -11.53 -6.30
CA LEU A 170 7.79 -11.33 -5.36
C LEU A 170 8.26 -9.88 -5.35
N SER A 171 8.31 -9.26 -4.15
CA SER A 171 8.88 -7.93 -3.94
C SER A 171 9.64 -7.89 -2.61
N TRP A 172 10.95 -7.66 -2.67
CA TRP A 172 11.87 -7.91 -1.55
C TRP A 172 12.62 -6.66 -1.05
N ILE A 173 12.53 -5.54 -1.77
CA ILE A 173 13.25 -4.30 -1.44
C ILE A 173 12.25 -3.16 -1.17
N SER A 174 12.59 -2.30 -0.21
CA SER A 174 12.00 -0.98 -0.02
C SER A 174 13.05 0.10 -0.25
N LYS A 175 12.76 1.05 -1.14
CA LYS A 175 13.66 2.18 -1.49
C LYS A 175 13.35 3.44 -0.68
N ASN A 176 12.77 3.30 0.50
CA ASN A 176 12.64 4.44 1.40
C ASN A 176 14.01 4.76 1.99
N ASP A 177 14.44 6.03 1.89
CA ASP A 177 15.79 6.45 2.25
C ASP A 177 16.09 6.24 3.74
N ASP A 178 15.10 6.42 4.63
CA ASP A 178 15.30 6.37 6.08
C ASP A 178 15.19 4.96 6.66
N ILE A 179 14.25 4.16 6.15
CA ILE A 179 13.86 2.88 6.75
C ILE A 179 13.87 1.70 5.77
N GLY A 180 14.23 1.95 4.51
CA GLY A 180 14.16 0.93 3.44
C GLY A 180 15.05 -0.27 3.71
N VAL A 181 16.29 -0.03 4.17
CA VAL A 181 17.25 -1.09 4.51
C VAL A 181 16.69 -2.02 5.60
N ASN A 182 16.05 -1.46 6.62
CA ASN A 182 15.47 -2.26 7.70
C ASN A 182 14.30 -3.16 7.24
N LYS A 183 13.63 -2.78 6.15
CA LYS A 183 12.48 -3.51 5.60
C LYS A 183 12.86 -4.51 4.50
N SER A 184 14.03 -4.36 3.91
CA SER A 184 14.46 -5.16 2.75
C SER A 184 15.00 -6.53 3.18
N VAL A 185 14.81 -7.52 2.31
CA VAL A 185 15.33 -8.88 2.45
C VAL A 185 16.10 -9.23 1.18
N SER A 186 17.33 -9.74 1.27
CA SER A 186 18.08 -10.12 0.06
C SER A 186 17.54 -11.41 -0.57
N LEU A 187 17.77 -11.59 -1.87
CA LEU A 187 17.40 -12.82 -2.58
C LEU A 187 18.11 -14.04 -1.99
N GLU A 188 19.33 -13.89 -1.46
CA GLU A 188 20.07 -14.98 -0.80
C GLU A 188 19.33 -15.47 0.47
N ILE A 189 18.81 -14.56 1.26
CA ILE A 189 17.98 -14.92 2.43
C ILE A 189 16.69 -15.61 1.99
N LEU A 190 16.10 -15.19 0.88
CA LEU A 190 14.88 -15.79 0.30
C LEU A 190 15.12 -17.11 -0.43
N LYS A 191 16.38 -17.52 -0.66
CA LYS A 191 16.73 -18.71 -1.44
C LYS A 191 15.98 -19.99 -1.04
N PRO A 192 15.77 -20.33 0.27
CA PRO A 192 14.99 -21.50 0.65
C PRO A 192 13.56 -21.48 0.09
N ILE A 193 12.94 -20.31 0.05
CA ILE A 193 11.59 -20.11 -0.51
C ILE A 193 11.61 -20.20 -2.03
N LEU A 194 12.58 -19.53 -2.65
CA LEU A 194 12.73 -19.47 -4.12
C LEU A 194 13.06 -20.84 -4.74
N SER A 195 13.55 -21.78 -3.92
CA SER A 195 13.86 -23.15 -4.34
C SER A 195 12.63 -24.07 -4.44
N ILE A 196 11.43 -23.63 -4.04
CA ILE A 196 10.20 -24.42 -4.08
C ILE A 196 9.77 -24.64 -5.54
N LYS A 197 9.77 -25.91 -5.97
CA LYS A 197 9.63 -26.29 -7.39
C LYS A 197 8.27 -25.99 -8.02
N ASN A 198 7.19 -25.99 -7.21
CA ASN A 198 5.82 -25.81 -7.73
C ASN A 198 5.45 -24.34 -7.99
N ILE A 199 6.29 -23.40 -7.61
CA ILE A 199 5.99 -21.97 -7.64
C ILE A 199 6.81 -21.30 -8.72
N GLU A 200 6.14 -20.55 -9.60
CA GLU A 200 6.76 -19.58 -10.50
C GLU A 200 6.87 -18.26 -9.77
N PHE A 201 8.07 -17.77 -9.51
CA PHE A 201 8.31 -16.48 -8.90
C PHE A 201 8.36 -15.40 -9.97
N LEU A 202 7.45 -14.43 -9.88
CA LEU A 202 7.33 -13.30 -10.78
C LEU A 202 7.82 -12.03 -10.08
N ASP A 203 8.85 -11.39 -10.63
CA ASP A 203 9.36 -10.12 -10.16
C ASP A 203 8.33 -9.00 -10.37
N ILE A 204 7.73 -8.56 -9.27
CA ILE A 204 6.85 -7.39 -9.21
C ILE A 204 7.54 -6.21 -8.49
N GLN A 205 8.84 -6.33 -8.20
CA GLN A 205 9.64 -5.29 -7.56
C GLN A 205 9.69 -4.04 -8.43
N TYR A 206 9.52 -2.88 -7.85
CA TYR A 206 9.74 -1.60 -8.51
C TYR A 206 11.26 -1.29 -8.61
N ASN A 207 11.63 -0.42 -9.53
CA ASN A 207 12.98 -0.13 -9.98
C ASN A 207 13.63 -1.28 -10.80
N ASP A 208 14.83 -1.02 -11.27
CA ASP A 208 15.63 -2.01 -12.00
C ASP A 208 16.22 -3.04 -11.02
N THR A 209 15.85 -4.29 -11.23
CA THR A 209 16.33 -5.46 -10.47
C THR A 209 17.13 -6.41 -11.32
N SER A 210 17.37 -6.07 -12.60
CA SER A 210 17.96 -6.98 -13.59
C SER A 210 19.32 -7.53 -13.13
N CYS A 211 20.21 -6.65 -12.70
CA CYS A 211 21.56 -7.03 -12.27
C CYS A 211 21.54 -8.02 -11.08
N GLU A 212 20.76 -7.70 -10.02
CA GLU A 212 20.64 -8.56 -8.83
C GLU A 212 19.95 -9.88 -9.16
N ARG A 213 18.81 -9.81 -9.87
CA ARG A 213 18.04 -10.96 -10.26
C ARG A 213 18.81 -11.92 -11.18
N ASP A 214 19.47 -11.38 -12.22
CA ASP A 214 20.17 -12.20 -13.21
C ASP A 214 21.43 -12.84 -12.61
N LYS A 215 22.13 -12.12 -11.73
CA LYS A 215 23.22 -12.66 -10.92
C LYS A 215 22.71 -13.83 -10.06
N PHE A 216 21.66 -13.60 -9.28
CA PHE A 216 21.06 -14.64 -8.42
C PHE A 216 20.62 -15.86 -9.21
N ASN A 217 19.92 -15.65 -10.34
CA ASN A 217 19.45 -16.73 -11.22
C ASN A 217 20.63 -17.57 -11.73
N LYS A 218 21.73 -16.92 -12.16
CA LYS A 218 22.93 -17.59 -12.67
C LYS A 218 23.66 -18.38 -11.59
N GLU A 219 23.85 -17.80 -10.41
CA GLU A 219 24.60 -18.40 -9.33
C GLU A 219 23.86 -19.57 -8.66
N ASN A 220 22.54 -19.50 -8.60
CA ASN A 220 21.72 -20.46 -7.85
C ASN A 220 20.92 -21.45 -8.73
N GLY A 221 20.89 -21.27 -10.05
CA GLY A 221 20.07 -22.08 -10.96
C GLY A 221 18.55 -21.92 -10.71
N ILE A 222 18.16 -20.85 -10.02
CA ILE A 222 16.77 -20.53 -9.69
C ILE A 222 16.32 -19.38 -10.57
N LYS A 223 15.16 -19.51 -11.21
CA LYS A 223 14.63 -18.48 -12.11
C LYS A 223 13.59 -17.63 -11.41
N ILE A 224 13.83 -16.33 -11.33
CA ILE A 224 12.82 -15.31 -11.03
C ILE A 224 12.45 -14.65 -12.35
N SER A 225 11.21 -14.87 -12.80
CA SER A 225 10.69 -14.37 -14.08
C SER A 225 10.29 -12.90 -13.97
N LYS A 226 10.38 -12.16 -15.09
CA LYS A 226 9.88 -10.78 -15.19
C LYS A 226 9.13 -10.58 -16.50
N ILE A 227 8.10 -9.76 -16.48
CA ILE A 227 7.40 -9.30 -17.67
C ILE A 227 7.90 -7.89 -18.00
N GLU A 228 8.88 -7.81 -18.90
CA GLU A 228 9.60 -6.57 -19.22
C GLU A 228 8.71 -5.48 -19.85
N SER A 229 7.52 -5.83 -20.35
CA SER A 229 6.60 -4.86 -20.95
C SER A 229 5.85 -3.99 -19.94
N ILE A 230 6.05 -4.20 -18.62
CA ILE A 230 5.45 -3.43 -17.55
C ILE A 230 6.56 -2.74 -16.75
N ASP A 231 6.50 -1.42 -16.69
CA ASP A 231 7.32 -0.63 -15.78
C ASP A 231 6.68 -0.63 -14.38
N ASN A 232 7.17 -1.50 -13.51
CA ASN A 232 6.63 -1.68 -12.16
C ASN A 232 6.72 -0.41 -11.28
N PHE A 233 7.43 0.63 -11.70
CA PHE A 233 7.56 1.89 -10.99
C PHE A 233 6.60 2.96 -11.50
N ASN A 234 6.53 3.15 -12.82
CA ASN A 234 5.76 4.22 -13.45
C ASN A 234 4.35 3.75 -13.89
N ASP A 235 4.19 2.46 -14.21
CA ASP A 235 2.90 1.89 -14.62
C ASP A 235 2.24 1.10 -13.49
N LEU A 236 1.67 1.82 -12.51
CA LEU A 236 0.93 1.16 -11.42
C LEU A 236 -0.32 0.43 -11.90
N ASN A 237 -0.89 0.80 -13.05
CA ASN A 237 -1.99 0.07 -13.65
C ASN A 237 -1.54 -1.31 -14.15
N GLY A 238 -0.41 -1.36 -14.85
CA GLY A 238 0.23 -2.61 -15.24
C GLY A 238 0.67 -3.44 -14.06
N LEU A 239 1.29 -2.84 -13.05
CA LEU A 239 1.68 -3.51 -11.81
C LEU A 239 0.48 -4.12 -11.08
N THR A 240 -0.65 -3.40 -11.01
CA THR A 240 -1.89 -3.92 -10.41
C THR A 240 -2.37 -5.16 -11.17
N SER A 241 -2.27 -5.16 -12.50
CA SER A 241 -2.62 -6.32 -13.33
C SER A 241 -1.63 -7.49 -13.17
N LEU A 242 -0.32 -7.20 -13.00
CA LEU A 242 0.69 -8.23 -12.68
C LEU A 242 0.42 -8.89 -11.33
N ILE A 243 0.08 -8.11 -10.32
CA ILE A 243 -0.28 -8.65 -8.99
C ILE A 243 -1.55 -9.50 -9.09
N ASP A 244 -2.49 -9.09 -9.91
CA ASP A 244 -3.76 -9.81 -10.04
C ASP A 244 -3.63 -11.16 -10.73
N ILE A 245 -2.68 -11.38 -11.65
CA ILE A 245 -2.42 -12.70 -12.23
C ILE A 245 -1.74 -13.68 -11.28
N CYS A 246 -1.16 -13.20 -10.16
CA CYS A 246 -0.52 -14.05 -9.16
C CYS A 246 -1.57 -14.79 -8.31
N ASP A 247 -1.29 -16.02 -7.91
CA ASP A 247 -2.12 -16.76 -6.95
C ASP A 247 -1.95 -16.18 -5.55
N PHE A 248 -0.73 -15.77 -5.22
CA PHE A 248 -0.39 -15.06 -3.98
C PHE A 248 0.84 -14.17 -4.18
N VAL A 249 1.11 -13.34 -3.17
CA VAL A 249 2.24 -12.40 -3.17
C VAL A 249 3.09 -12.60 -1.92
N ILE A 250 4.41 -12.54 -2.07
CA ILE A 250 5.37 -12.39 -0.97
C ILE A 250 6.01 -11.01 -1.12
N THR A 251 5.90 -10.18 -0.11
CA THR A 251 6.41 -8.81 -0.18
C THR A 251 6.88 -8.30 1.17
N VAL A 252 7.80 -7.35 1.14
CA VAL A 252 8.13 -6.52 2.30
C VAL A 252 7.17 -5.33 2.38
N SER A 253 7.27 -4.52 3.45
CA SER A 253 6.44 -3.31 3.63
C SER A 253 6.77 -2.23 2.58
N ASN A 254 6.09 -2.27 1.45
CA ASN A 254 6.20 -1.32 0.35
C ASN A 254 4.85 -1.15 -0.38
N THR A 255 4.84 -0.43 -1.50
CA THR A 255 3.62 -0.16 -2.30
C THR A 255 2.92 -1.44 -2.77
N ASN A 256 3.68 -2.50 -3.09
CA ASN A 256 3.10 -3.77 -3.56
C ASN A 256 2.22 -4.44 -2.50
N ALA A 257 2.59 -4.32 -1.21
CA ALA A 257 1.77 -4.79 -0.12
C ALA A 257 0.39 -4.09 -0.08
N HIS A 258 0.38 -2.78 -0.30
CA HIS A 258 -0.86 -2.00 -0.34
C HIS A 258 -1.73 -2.35 -1.56
N ILE A 259 -1.13 -2.47 -2.75
CA ILE A 259 -1.86 -2.88 -3.97
C ILE A 259 -2.43 -4.28 -3.79
N SER A 260 -1.63 -5.24 -3.33
CA SER A 260 -2.06 -6.62 -3.10
C SER A 260 -3.21 -6.70 -2.11
N GLY A 261 -3.10 -6.00 -0.98
CA GLY A 261 -4.15 -5.95 0.03
C GLY A 261 -5.44 -5.29 -0.47
N ALA A 262 -5.30 -4.22 -1.25
CA ALA A 262 -6.43 -3.50 -1.83
C ALA A 262 -7.17 -4.30 -2.92
N LEU A 263 -6.46 -5.17 -3.66
CA LEU A 263 -7.03 -6.16 -4.58
C LEU A 263 -7.67 -7.35 -3.85
N GLY A 264 -7.42 -7.53 -2.55
CA GLY A 264 -7.84 -8.73 -1.81
C GLY A 264 -7.00 -9.97 -2.13
N LYS A 265 -5.80 -9.80 -2.69
CA LYS A 265 -4.89 -10.87 -3.04
C LYS A 265 -4.27 -11.49 -1.78
N LYS A 266 -4.25 -12.84 -1.69
CA LYS A 266 -3.52 -13.54 -0.63
C LYS A 266 -2.07 -13.05 -0.63
N THR A 267 -1.60 -12.55 0.51
CA THR A 267 -0.29 -11.91 0.59
C THR A 267 0.41 -12.28 1.90
N PHE A 268 1.67 -12.65 1.80
CA PHE A 268 2.56 -12.83 2.95
C PHE A 268 3.44 -11.58 3.06
N LEU A 269 3.20 -10.79 4.09
CA LEU A 269 3.92 -9.56 4.35
C LEU A 269 5.04 -9.81 5.37
N LEU A 270 6.28 -9.66 4.91
CA LEU A 270 7.47 -9.77 5.74
C LEU A 270 7.73 -8.44 6.44
N LEU A 271 7.59 -8.39 7.76
CA LEU A 271 7.76 -7.18 8.54
C LEU A 271 9.03 -7.19 9.40
N PRO A 272 9.77 -6.07 9.44
CA PRO A 272 10.83 -5.88 10.40
C PRO A 272 10.26 -5.68 11.81
N LYS A 273 11.05 -6.03 12.82
CA LYS A 273 10.83 -5.62 14.21
C LYS A 273 11.52 -4.28 14.45
N GLY A 274 10.84 -3.32 15.10
CA GLY A 274 11.40 -2.01 15.42
C GLY A 274 11.38 -1.04 14.23
N LYS A 275 12.54 -0.45 13.90
CA LYS A 275 12.62 0.57 12.83
C LYS A 275 12.12 0.02 11.49
N GLY A 276 11.24 0.76 10.83
CA GLY A 276 10.62 0.33 9.56
C GLY A 276 9.26 -0.35 9.70
N ARG A 277 8.81 -0.65 10.93
CA ARG A 277 7.46 -1.13 11.19
C ARG A 277 6.49 0.05 11.25
N LEU A 278 5.66 0.19 10.23
CA LEU A 278 4.69 1.28 10.13
C LEU A 278 3.40 0.93 10.89
N TRP A 279 2.74 1.92 11.46
CA TRP A 279 1.60 1.78 12.36
C TRP A 279 0.42 0.99 11.75
N TYR A 280 0.18 1.11 10.47
CA TYR A 280 -0.94 0.45 9.78
C TYR A 280 -0.71 -1.05 9.50
N TRP A 281 0.49 -1.58 9.75
CA TRP A 281 0.73 -3.02 9.66
C TRP A 281 0.41 -3.77 10.96
N SER A 282 -0.46 -3.19 11.79
CA SER A 282 -1.00 -3.89 12.96
C SER A 282 -1.76 -5.14 12.52
N SER A 283 -1.60 -6.21 13.29
CA SER A 283 -2.19 -7.49 12.98
C SER A 283 -2.91 -8.10 14.19
N LYS A 284 -3.96 -8.87 13.93
CA LYS A 284 -4.63 -9.71 14.91
C LYS A 284 -4.56 -11.16 14.44
N LYS A 285 -4.00 -12.05 15.26
CA LYS A 285 -3.77 -13.46 14.87
C LYS A 285 -3.04 -13.55 13.51
N LYS A 286 -1.97 -12.79 13.34
CA LYS A 286 -1.17 -12.67 12.11
C LYS A 286 -1.89 -12.07 10.89
N LYS A 287 -3.15 -11.73 10.94
CA LYS A 287 -3.87 -11.08 9.83
C LYS A 287 -3.88 -9.57 10.01
N SER A 288 -3.54 -8.83 8.96
CA SER A 288 -3.61 -7.38 8.96
C SER A 288 -5.05 -6.91 9.25
N ILE A 289 -5.18 -5.90 10.11
CA ILE A 289 -6.49 -5.31 10.40
C ILE A 289 -6.99 -4.43 9.25
N TRP A 290 -6.06 -3.87 8.45
CA TRP A 290 -6.37 -3.02 7.29
C TRP A 290 -6.64 -3.83 6.01
N TYR A 291 -6.02 -5.00 5.87
CA TYR A 291 -6.11 -5.85 4.68
C TYR A 291 -6.25 -7.31 5.08
N PRO A 292 -7.47 -7.85 5.21
CA PRO A 292 -7.69 -9.22 5.70
C PRO A 292 -7.03 -10.31 4.88
N SER A 293 -6.73 -10.03 3.61
CA SER A 293 -6.01 -10.94 2.71
C SER A 293 -4.51 -11.00 2.97
N ILE A 294 -3.98 -10.08 3.82
CA ILE A 294 -2.56 -10.03 4.16
C ILE A 294 -2.32 -10.79 5.48
N GLU A 295 -1.45 -11.78 5.40
CA GLU A 295 -0.86 -12.45 6.55
C GLU A 295 0.49 -11.82 6.86
N VAL A 296 0.68 -11.42 8.12
CA VAL A 296 1.87 -10.72 8.58
C VAL A 296 2.81 -11.72 9.22
N ILE A 297 4.05 -11.81 8.73
CA ILE A 297 5.13 -12.60 9.29
C ILE A 297 6.21 -11.63 9.76
N GLU A 298 6.34 -11.49 11.08
CA GLU A 298 7.17 -10.46 11.71
C GLU A 298 8.46 -11.04 12.28
N GLN A 299 9.56 -10.29 12.14
CA GLN A 299 10.82 -10.61 12.83
C GLN A 299 10.60 -10.72 14.34
N ASN A 300 11.14 -11.73 14.97
CA ASN A 300 11.21 -11.86 16.43
C ASN A 300 12.46 -11.20 17.01
N VAL A 301 13.54 -11.10 16.21
CA VAL A 301 14.80 -10.43 16.55
C VAL A 301 15.08 -9.36 15.50
N ILE A 302 15.42 -8.14 15.92
CA ILE A 302 15.73 -7.02 15.05
C ILE A 302 16.84 -7.41 14.07
N GLY A 303 16.59 -7.21 12.77
CA GLY A 303 17.55 -7.48 11.69
C GLY A 303 17.67 -8.94 11.26
N SER A 304 17.06 -9.89 11.98
CA SER A 304 17.09 -11.31 11.60
C SER A 304 15.82 -11.72 10.86
N TRP A 305 16.00 -12.23 9.64
CA TRP A 305 14.94 -12.78 8.81
C TRP A 305 14.80 -14.31 8.89
N GLU A 306 15.68 -14.99 9.59
CA GLU A 306 15.79 -16.45 9.62
C GLU A 306 14.47 -17.15 10.03
N ILE A 307 13.88 -16.70 11.13
CA ILE A 307 12.61 -17.26 11.62
C ILE A 307 11.46 -16.92 10.67
N VAL A 308 11.45 -15.71 10.11
CA VAL A 308 10.45 -15.27 9.11
C VAL A 308 10.47 -16.22 7.90
N ILE A 309 11.66 -16.51 7.38
CA ILE A 309 11.83 -17.39 6.22
C ILE A 309 11.45 -18.84 6.54
N LYS A 310 11.82 -19.33 7.73
CA LYS A 310 11.43 -20.66 8.21
C LYS A 310 9.91 -20.77 8.30
N GLU A 311 9.25 -19.82 8.95
CA GLU A 311 7.78 -19.81 9.09
C GLU A 311 7.08 -19.74 7.74
N LEU A 312 7.54 -18.84 6.85
CA LEU A 312 7.01 -18.76 5.50
C LEU A 312 7.18 -20.08 4.73
N GLY A 313 8.34 -20.73 4.88
CA GLY A 313 8.61 -22.03 4.26
C GLY A 313 7.65 -23.12 4.73
N GLU A 314 7.32 -23.18 6.01
CA GLU A 314 6.32 -24.14 6.54
C GLU A 314 4.93 -23.86 5.95
N ILE A 315 4.49 -22.60 5.90
CA ILE A 315 3.20 -22.23 5.31
C ILE A 315 3.12 -22.62 3.82
N LEU A 316 4.21 -22.47 3.08
CA LEU A 316 4.25 -22.76 1.64
C LEU A 316 4.35 -24.27 1.31
N LYS A 317 4.71 -25.12 2.25
CA LYS A 317 4.66 -26.59 2.07
C LYS A 317 3.22 -27.09 1.91
N ASP A 318 2.26 -26.40 2.51
CA ASP A 318 0.84 -26.76 2.51
C ASP A 318 0.07 -26.18 1.31
N ILE A 319 0.75 -25.45 0.42
CA ILE A 319 0.21 -24.88 -0.81
C ILE A 319 0.58 -25.78 -2.01
#